data_f408d60de8da75590f488579b42b440a
#
_entry.id   f408d60de8da75590f488579b42b440a
#
_cell.length_a   1.000
_cell.length_b   1.000
_cell.length_c   1.000
_cell.angle_alpha   90.00
_cell.angle_beta   90.00
_cell.angle_gamma   90.00
#
_symmetry.space_group_name_H-M   'P 1'
#
loop_
_entity.id
_entity.type
_entity.pdbx_description
1 polymer ?
#
loop_
_entity_poly.entity_id
_entity_poly.type
_entity_poly.pdbx_seq_one_letter_code
_entity_poly.pdbx_strand_id
1 'polypeptide(L)'
;EISLGLVGSEMCIRDRIKWPNDVIIDGKKICGILTEMSSEVQYVHYAVMGIGINANKEKFDETLKDKATSIYLSTGKKVNRAKLTAAFADAFGGYYRRYMQDGDLSAFVEEYDELLANKDKEVIIYHGMVEDATPDKISRGIARGIDKDGALLVEIDGSVTPVMSGEVSIRGVQGYV
;
A
#
# COMPACT_ATOMS: atom_id res chain seq x y z
N GLU A 1 -3.95 18.05 21.13
CA GLU A 1 -2.96 17.93 20.06
C GLU A 1 -2.67 16.44 19.85
N ILE A 2 -3.26 15.86 18.83
CA ILE A 2 -2.73 14.60 18.31
C ILE A 2 -1.55 15.07 17.47
N SER A 3 -0.38 15.09 18.09
CA SER A 3 0.86 15.16 17.36
C SER A 3 0.84 13.99 16.38
N LEU A 4 0.74 14.27 15.10
CA LEU A 4 1.21 13.40 14.02
C LEU A 4 2.74 13.28 14.07
N GLY A 5 3.33 13.57 15.22
CA GLY A 5 4.74 13.38 15.58
C GLY A 5 5.10 11.92 15.83
N LEU A 6 4.70 11.05 14.91
CA LEU A 6 5.40 9.80 14.66
C LEU A 6 6.62 10.03 13.75
N VAL A 7 6.84 11.29 13.37
CA VAL A 7 8.04 11.72 12.67
C VAL A 7 9.09 12.08 13.73
N GLY A 8 10.03 11.20 14.04
CA GLY A 8 11.20 11.56 14.83
C GLY A 8 11.66 10.58 15.90
N SER A 9 11.20 9.35 15.92
CA SER A 9 11.81 8.31 16.75
C SER A 9 11.87 6.99 15.98
N GLU A 10 12.62 6.02 16.47
CA GLU A 10 12.78 4.68 15.88
C GLU A 10 11.46 3.95 15.49
N MET A 11 10.31 4.51 15.86
CA MET A 11 8.98 4.02 15.48
C MET A 11 8.61 4.28 14.01
N CYS A 12 9.20 5.29 13.35
CA CYS A 12 8.92 5.62 11.94
C CYS A 12 9.50 4.60 10.94
N ILE A 13 10.42 3.74 11.37
CA ILE A 13 11.04 2.72 10.51
C ILE A 13 10.12 1.50 10.33
N ARG A 14 9.04 1.40 11.11
CA ARG A 14 8.16 0.20 11.18
C ARG A 14 6.99 0.26 10.21
N ASP A 15 6.55 1.46 9.87
CA ASP A 15 5.38 1.68 9.02
C ASP A 15 5.82 1.76 7.56
N ARG A 16 5.20 0.97 6.70
CA ARG A 16 5.53 0.89 5.27
C ARG A 16 4.29 0.78 4.43
N ILE A 17 4.44 1.11 3.17
CA ILE A 17 3.44 0.85 2.13
C ILE A 17 3.82 -0.44 1.41
N LYS A 18 2.90 -1.37 1.37
CA LYS A 18 2.99 -2.52 0.47
C LYS A 18 2.15 -2.23 -0.76
N TRP A 19 2.82 -1.97 -1.87
CA TRP A 19 2.15 -1.72 -3.14
C TRP A 19 1.22 -2.88 -3.52
N PRO A 20 0.04 -2.62 -4.10
CA PRO A 20 -0.44 -1.29 -4.50
C PRO A 20 -1.23 -0.54 -3.40
N ASN A 21 -1.81 -1.21 -2.43
CA ASN A 21 -2.94 -0.68 -1.66
C ASN A 21 -2.96 -1.07 -0.19
N ASP A 22 -1.87 -1.60 0.35
CA ASP A 22 -1.81 -2.02 1.75
C ASP A 22 -0.84 -1.16 2.57
N VAL A 23 -1.23 -0.83 3.80
CA VAL A 23 -0.33 -0.27 4.80
C VAL A 23 0.02 -1.37 5.80
N ILE A 24 1.29 -1.48 6.12
CA ILE A 24 1.84 -2.51 6.99
C ILE A 24 2.61 -1.91 8.16
N ILE A 25 2.62 -2.62 9.27
CA ILE A 25 3.47 -2.38 10.45
C ILE A 25 4.18 -3.68 10.75
N ASP A 26 5.51 -3.66 10.87
CA ASP A 26 6.35 -4.85 11.12
C ASP A 26 6.02 -6.02 10.17
N GLY A 27 5.81 -5.72 8.88
CA GLY A 27 5.47 -6.72 7.87
C GLY A 27 4.05 -7.26 7.93
N LYS A 28 3.18 -6.76 8.82
CA LYS A 28 1.78 -7.19 8.96
C LYS A 28 0.81 -6.09 8.52
N LYS A 29 -0.21 -6.47 7.76
CA LYS A 29 -1.23 -5.54 7.25
C LYS A 29 -2.05 -4.91 8.37
N ILE A 30 -2.08 -3.59 8.40
CA ILE A 30 -2.91 -2.79 9.30
C ILE A 30 -4.05 -2.09 8.57
N CYS A 31 -3.86 -1.76 7.30
CA CYS A 31 -4.88 -1.12 6.47
C CYS A 31 -4.85 -1.71 5.06
N GLY A 32 -6.01 -1.79 4.45
CA GLY A 32 -6.16 -2.08 3.03
C GLY A 32 -7.10 -1.10 2.39
N ILE A 33 -6.80 -0.73 1.14
CA ILE A 33 -7.59 0.20 0.33
C ILE A 33 -8.11 -0.56 -0.87
N LEU A 34 -9.41 -0.45 -1.14
CA LEU A 34 -10.04 -0.99 -2.34
C LEU A 34 -10.70 0.16 -3.09
N THR A 35 -10.36 0.32 -4.35
CA THR A 35 -10.99 1.31 -5.21
C THR A 35 -11.80 0.60 -6.29
N GLU A 36 -13.08 0.92 -6.36
CA GLU A 36 -13.99 0.49 -7.40
C GLU A 36 -14.34 1.69 -8.28
N MET A 37 -14.41 1.50 -9.58
CA MET A 37 -14.57 2.57 -10.54
C MET A 37 -15.62 2.19 -11.59
N SER A 38 -16.46 3.15 -11.95
CA SER A 38 -17.30 3.08 -13.13
C SER A 38 -16.76 4.03 -14.18
N SER A 39 -16.41 3.51 -15.34
CA SER A 39 -15.81 4.30 -16.41
C SER A 39 -16.29 3.86 -17.79
N GLU A 40 -16.23 4.78 -18.73
CA GLU A 40 -16.28 4.54 -20.17
C GLU A 40 -14.90 4.81 -20.78
N VAL A 41 -14.73 4.53 -22.07
CA VAL A 41 -13.43 4.63 -22.75
C VAL A 41 -12.77 6.01 -22.61
N GLN A 42 -13.56 7.07 -22.44
CA GLN A 42 -13.04 8.43 -22.45
C GLN A 42 -13.15 9.17 -21.11
N TYR A 43 -13.91 8.66 -20.15
CA TYR A 43 -14.06 9.31 -18.85
C TYR A 43 -14.50 8.36 -17.73
N VAL A 44 -14.17 8.77 -16.50
CA VAL A 44 -14.57 8.10 -15.26
C VAL A 44 -15.85 8.76 -14.74
N HIS A 45 -16.91 7.98 -14.56
CA HIS A 45 -18.16 8.46 -13.98
C HIS A 45 -18.00 8.73 -12.48
N TYR A 46 -17.44 7.76 -11.77
CA TYR A 46 -17.12 7.89 -10.35
C TYR A 46 -16.09 6.82 -9.93
N ALA A 47 -15.40 7.10 -8.86
CA ALA A 47 -14.59 6.13 -8.13
C ALA A 47 -15.04 6.10 -6.65
N VAL A 48 -15.17 4.89 -6.10
CA VAL A 48 -15.46 4.67 -4.69
C VAL A 48 -14.27 4.02 -4.04
N MET A 49 -13.73 4.65 -3.01
CA MET A 49 -12.58 4.14 -2.27
C MET A 49 -13.01 3.63 -0.90
N GLY A 50 -12.93 2.33 -0.71
CA GLY A 50 -13.13 1.66 0.57
C GLY A 50 -11.81 1.55 1.34
N ILE A 51 -11.77 2.01 2.60
CA ILE A 51 -10.57 1.99 3.42
C ILE A 51 -10.84 1.21 4.70
N GLY A 52 -10.16 0.08 4.85
CA GLY A 52 -10.29 -0.80 6.00
C GLY A 52 -9.10 -0.69 6.94
N ILE A 53 -9.26 -0.02 8.09
CA ILE A 53 -8.21 0.13 9.10
C ILE A 53 -8.46 -0.79 10.28
N ASN A 54 -7.52 -1.65 10.60
CA ASN A 54 -7.52 -2.47 11.81
C ASN A 54 -7.14 -1.61 13.02
N ALA A 55 -8.10 -0.88 13.57
CA ALA A 55 -7.84 0.08 14.66
C ALA A 55 -7.65 -0.61 16.02
N ASN A 56 -8.70 -1.20 16.57
CA ASN A 56 -8.74 -1.70 17.95
C ASN A 56 -8.99 -3.22 18.04
N LYS A 57 -8.73 -3.96 16.97
CA LYS A 57 -8.89 -5.43 16.95
C LYS A 57 -7.84 -6.06 17.86
N GLU A 58 -8.29 -6.93 18.76
CA GLU A 58 -7.44 -7.55 19.79
C GLU A 58 -6.94 -8.94 19.40
N LYS A 59 -7.60 -9.58 18.43
CA LYS A 59 -7.24 -10.93 17.96
C LYS A 59 -7.54 -11.07 16.47
N PHE A 60 -6.73 -11.85 15.80
CA PHE A 60 -6.95 -12.31 14.44
C PHE A 60 -7.05 -13.84 14.44
N ASP A 61 -7.77 -14.38 13.45
CA ASP A 61 -7.83 -15.83 13.24
C ASP A 61 -6.45 -16.39 12.94
N GLU A 62 -6.24 -17.67 13.22
CA GLU A 62 -4.95 -18.35 13.04
C GLU A 62 -4.36 -18.19 11.64
N THR A 63 -5.22 -18.11 10.60
CA THR A 63 -4.81 -17.90 9.20
C THR A 63 -4.29 -16.50 8.90
N LEU A 64 -4.61 -15.53 9.76
CA LEU A 64 -4.29 -14.11 9.58
C LEU A 64 -3.28 -13.57 10.61
N LYS A 65 -3.03 -14.28 11.71
CA LYS A 65 -2.19 -13.79 12.82
C LYS A 65 -0.77 -13.38 12.41
N ASP A 66 -0.24 -14.02 11.37
CA ASP A 66 1.11 -13.73 10.86
C ASP A 66 1.11 -12.71 9.71
N LYS A 67 -0.06 -12.37 9.16
CA LYS A 67 -0.22 -11.47 8.02
C LYS A 67 -0.90 -10.15 8.37
N ALA A 68 -1.63 -10.07 9.49
CA ALA A 68 -2.38 -8.87 9.87
C ALA A 68 -2.11 -8.47 11.33
N THR A 69 -2.20 -7.18 11.58
CA THR A 69 -2.12 -6.57 12.90
C THR A 69 -3.13 -5.43 13.04
N SER A 70 -3.17 -4.79 14.20
CA SER A 70 -3.99 -3.59 14.44
C SER A 70 -3.17 -2.52 15.14
N ILE A 71 -3.65 -1.28 15.14
CA ILE A 71 -3.02 -0.20 15.91
C ILE A 71 -2.88 -0.63 17.39
N TYR A 72 -3.93 -1.22 17.94
CA TYR A 72 -3.90 -1.69 19.32
C TYR A 72 -2.84 -2.76 19.58
N LEU A 73 -2.76 -3.77 18.74
CA LEU A 73 -1.77 -4.85 18.91
C LEU A 73 -0.33 -4.36 18.72
N SER A 74 -0.11 -3.41 17.83
CA SER A 74 1.23 -2.89 17.54
C SER A 74 1.71 -1.84 18.55
N THR A 75 0.77 -1.11 19.19
CA THR A 75 1.11 0.02 20.08
C THR A 75 0.71 -0.19 21.54
N GLY A 76 -0.13 -1.17 21.83
CA GLY A 76 -0.76 -1.37 23.14
C GLY A 76 -1.85 -0.34 23.49
N LYS A 77 -2.18 0.59 22.57
CA LYS A 77 -3.12 1.70 22.85
C LYS A 77 -4.35 1.62 21.96
N LYS A 78 -5.53 1.70 22.56
CA LYS A 78 -6.79 1.87 21.80
C LYS A 78 -6.91 3.29 21.28
N VAL A 79 -7.34 3.42 20.04
CA VAL A 79 -7.56 4.72 19.39
C VAL A 79 -9.04 5.06 19.30
N ASN A 80 -9.36 6.35 19.34
CA ASN A 80 -10.68 6.84 19.03
C ASN A 80 -10.91 6.79 17.51
N ARG A 81 -11.78 5.90 17.05
CA ARG A 81 -12.03 5.67 15.62
C ARG A 81 -12.56 6.91 14.90
N ALA A 82 -13.43 7.71 15.54
CA ALA A 82 -13.94 8.94 14.92
C ALA A 82 -12.82 9.97 14.69
N LYS A 83 -11.92 10.14 15.66
CA LYS A 83 -10.74 11.01 15.49
C LYS A 83 -9.78 10.48 14.42
N LEU A 84 -9.58 9.16 14.35
CA LEU A 84 -8.75 8.53 13.30
C LEU A 84 -9.35 8.79 11.92
N THR A 85 -10.66 8.61 11.77
CA THR A 85 -11.37 8.88 10.50
C THR A 85 -11.27 10.35 10.10
N ALA A 86 -11.46 11.28 11.05
CA ALA A 86 -11.32 12.71 10.77
C ALA A 86 -9.90 13.07 10.33
N ALA A 87 -8.88 12.60 11.05
CA ALA A 87 -7.48 12.83 10.70
C ALA A 87 -7.12 12.26 9.31
N PHE A 88 -7.65 11.07 8.99
CA PHE A 88 -7.49 10.50 7.66
C PHE A 88 -8.13 11.38 6.58
N ALA A 89 -9.38 11.82 6.79
CA ALA A 89 -10.11 12.64 5.82
C ALA A 89 -9.41 13.98 5.57
N ASP A 90 -8.88 14.61 6.61
CA ASP A 90 -8.12 15.86 6.50
C ASP A 90 -6.82 15.66 5.71
N ALA A 91 -6.05 14.61 6.02
CA ALA A 91 -4.82 14.27 5.30
C ALA A 91 -5.12 13.96 3.84
N PHE A 92 -6.09 13.07 3.59
CA PHE A 92 -6.51 12.71 2.22
C PHE A 92 -6.93 13.94 1.42
N GLY A 93 -7.73 14.83 2.02
CA GLY A 93 -8.14 16.08 1.37
C GLY A 93 -6.96 16.96 0.96
N GLY A 94 -5.87 16.95 1.72
CA GLY A 94 -4.61 17.64 1.39
C GLY A 94 -3.92 17.04 0.18
N TYR A 95 -3.68 15.73 0.21
CA TYR A 95 -3.06 14.98 -0.90
C TYR A 95 -3.91 15.03 -2.18
N TYR A 96 -5.23 14.88 -2.06
CA TYR A 96 -6.14 14.91 -3.20
C TYR A 96 -6.14 16.28 -3.91
N ARG A 97 -6.14 17.39 -3.17
CA ARG A 97 -6.05 18.72 -3.77
C ARG A 97 -4.76 18.91 -4.56
N ARG A 98 -3.63 18.43 -4.01
CA ARG A 98 -2.34 18.49 -4.71
C ARG A 98 -2.36 17.64 -5.98
N TYR A 99 -2.85 16.40 -5.90
CA TYR A 99 -3.03 15.54 -7.07
C TYR A 99 -3.87 16.21 -8.15
N MET A 100 -4.99 16.86 -7.79
CA MET A 100 -5.85 17.57 -8.76
C MET A 100 -5.18 18.79 -9.39
N GLN A 101 -4.19 19.39 -8.75
CA GLN A 101 -3.40 20.50 -9.29
C GLN A 101 -2.31 20.02 -10.24
N ASP A 102 -1.63 18.94 -9.86
CA ASP A 102 -0.46 18.43 -10.60
C ASP A 102 -0.89 17.49 -11.76
N GLY A 103 -2.02 16.81 -11.61
CA GLY A 103 -2.60 15.91 -12.62
C GLY A 103 -1.99 14.51 -12.65
N ASP A 104 -0.94 14.27 -11.87
CA ASP A 104 -0.29 12.97 -11.71
C ASP A 104 0.32 12.80 -10.31
N LEU A 105 1.04 11.71 -10.06
CA LEU A 105 1.63 11.40 -8.75
C LEU A 105 3.09 11.86 -8.61
N SER A 106 3.66 12.61 -9.55
CA SER A 106 5.07 13.02 -9.54
C SER A 106 5.51 13.66 -8.23
N ALA A 107 4.64 14.47 -7.63
CA ALA A 107 4.91 15.15 -6.36
C ALA A 107 4.97 14.23 -5.14
N PHE A 108 4.53 12.97 -5.26
CA PHE A 108 4.43 12.00 -4.16
C PHE A 108 5.39 10.82 -4.32
N VAL A 109 6.03 10.67 -5.48
CA VAL A 109 6.89 9.51 -5.80
C VAL A 109 8.00 9.36 -4.76
N GLU A 110 8.72 10.42 -4.42
CA GLU A 110 9.82 10.37 -3.46
C GLU A 110 9.34 9.91 -2.07
N GLU A 111 8.28 10.55 -1.54
CA GLU A 111 7.70 10.20 -0.24
C GLU A 111 7.15 8.77 -0.23
N TYR A 112 6.49 8.34 -1.32
CA TYR A 112 5.99 6.99 -1.45
C TYR A 112 7.11 5.96 -1.47
N ASP A 113 8.16 6.23 -2.23
CA ASP A 113 9.31 5.37 -2.38
C ASP A 113 10.11 5.17 -1.09
N GLU A 114 10.21 6.22 -0.25
CA GLU A 114 10.80 6.11 1.08
C GLU A 114 10.03 5.16 1.99
N LEU A 115 8.70 5.10 1.82
CA LEU A 115 7.81 4.24 2.58
C LEU A 115 7.60 2.86 1.96
N LEU A 116 8.00 2.64 0.71
CA LEU A 116 7.77 1.39 -0.01
C LEU A 116 8.52 0.22 0.65
N ALA A 117 7.77 -0.77 1.09
CA ALA A 117 8.29 -1.92 1.85
C ALA A 117 9.28 -2.78 1.05
N ASN A 118 9.05 -2.88 -0.24
CA ASN A 118 9.80 -3.74 -1.14
C ASN A 118 10.85 -2.98 -1.98
N LYS A 119 11.06 -1.68 -1.76
CA LYS A 119 12.05 -0.92 -2.52
C LYS A 119 13.43 -1.57 -2.41
N ASP A 120 14.08 -1.74 -3.55
CA ASP A 120 15.38 -2.40 -3.73
C ASP A 120 15.44 -3.85 -3.22
N LYS A 121 14.27 -4.51 -3.13
CA LYS A 121 14.17 -5.93 -2.79
C LYS A 121 13.61 -6.75 -3.94
N GLU A 122 13.97 -8.03 -3.94
CA GLU A 122 13.41 -8.98 -4.88
C GLU A 122 11.92 -9.21 -4.60
N VAL A 123 11.13 -9.17 -5.67
CA VAL A 123 9.68 -9.38 -5.65
C VAL A 123 9.27 -10.45 -6.65
N ILE A 124 8.18 -11.13 -6.33
CA ILE A 124 7.52 -12.08 -7.22
C ILE A 124 6.25 -11.41 -7.74
N ILE A 125 6.11 -11.37 -9.06
CA ILE A 125 4.96 -10.83 -9.78
C ILE A 125 4.11 -12.01 -10.24
N TYR A 126 2.89 -12.10 -9.76
CA TYR A 126 1.90 -13.08 -10.21
C TYR A 126 0.97 -12.40 -11.21
N HIS A 127 1.00 -12.83 -12.46
CA HIS A 127 0.08 -12.34 -13.49
C HIS A 127 -1.26 -13.07 -13.38
N GLY A 128 -2.22 -12.43 -12.69
CA GLY A 128 -3.52 -12.99 -12.32
C GLY A 128 -3.65 -13.36 -10.83
N MET A 129 -4.54 -14.29 -10.51
CA MET A 129 -4.73 -14.74 -9.13
C MET A 129 -3.57 -15.65 -8.68
N VAL A 130 -3.13 -15.47 -7.44
CA VAL A 130 -2.02 -16.25 -6.85
C VAL A 130 -2.35 -17.74 -6.78
N GLU A 131 -3.62 -18.08 -6.53
CA GLU A 131 -4.10 -19.45 -6.46
C GLU A 131 -4.04 -20.19 -7.81
N ASP A 132 -4.09 -19.44 -8.92
CA ASP A 132 -4.06 -19.96 -10.29
C ASP A 132 -2.69 -19.79 -10.97
N ALA A 133 -1.64 -19.48 -10.18
CA ALA A 133 -0.33 -19.16 -10.71
C ALA A 133 0.38 -20.42 -11.24
N THR A 134 0.66 -20.41 -12.53
CA THR A 134 1.54 -21.38 -13.21
C THR A 134 2.92 -20.74 -13.45
N PRO A 135 3.99 -21.51 -13.66
CA PRO A 135 5.35 -20.95 -13.81
C PRO A 135 5.48 -19.89 -14.90
N ASP A 136 4.70 -20.00 -15.97
CA ASP A 136 4.64 -19.03 -17.08
C ASP A 136 3.92 -17.73 -16.73
N LYS A 137 3.18 -17.70 -15.60
CA LYS A 137 2.48 -16.53 -15.07
C LYS A 137 3.23 -15.89 -13.90
N ILE A 138 4.46 -16.26 -13.67
CA ILE A 138 5.27 -15.74 -12.58
C ILE A 138 6.52 -15.08 -13.14
N SER A 139 6.76 -13.83 -12.77
CA SER A 139 8.00 -13.12 -13.05
C SER A 139 8.70 -12.74 -11.73
N ARG A 140 10.00 -12.53 -11.78
CA ARG A 140 10.78 -12.06 -10.64
C ARG A 140 11.59 -10.87 -11.05
N GLY A 141 11.79 -9.93 -10.12
CA GLY A 141 12.62 -8.77 -10.36
C GLY A 141 12.86 -7.99 -9.09
N ILE A 142 13.53 -6.86 -9.20
CA ILE A 142 13.82 -5.97 -8.08
C ILE A 142 12.89 -4.76 -8.18
N ALA A 143 12.08 -4.50 -7.15
CA ALA A 143 11.23 -3.32 -7.08
C ALA A 143 12.11 -2.07 -6.90
N ARG A 144 11.94 -1.06 -7.77
CA ARG A 144 12.77 0.15 -7.79
C ARG A 144 12.05 1.40 -7.30
N GLY A 145 10.73 1.34 -7.14
CA GLY A 145 9.89 2.46 -6.74
C GLY A 145 8.61 2.49 -7.53
N ILE A 146 7.92 3.62 -7.57
CA ILE A 146 6.75 3.85 -8.42
C ILE A 146 7.03 4.93 -9.47
N ASP A 147 6.27 4.91 -10.56
CA ASP A 147 6.25 6.03 -11.51
C ASP A 147 5.16 7.07 -11.16
N LYS A 148 5.11 8.12 -11.98
CA LYS A 148 4.12 9.19 -11.82
C LYS A 148 2.66 8.75 -12.01
N ASP A 149 2.43 7.60 -12.61
CA ASP A 149 1.10 7.02 -12.84
C ASP A 149 0.75 5.97 -11.77
N GLY A 150 1.67 5.72 -10.80
CA GLY A 150 1.51 4.80 -9.68
C GLY A 150 1.82 3.34 -10.01
N ALA A 151 2.36 3.05 -11.20
CA ALA A 151 2.85 1.72 -11.53
C ALA A 151 4.11 1.38 -10.72
N LEU A 152 4.23 0.14 -10.26
CA LEU A 152 5.45 -0.33 -9.64
C LEU A 152 6.53 -0.55 -10.70
N LEU A 153 7.65 0.11 -10.55
CA LEU A 153 8.82 -0.09 -11.40
C LEU A 153 9.59 -1.33 -10.94
N VAL A 154 9.68 -2.35 -11.79
CA VAL A 154 10.41 -3.59 -11.47
C VAL A 154 11.51 -3.81 -12.51
N GLU A 155 12.72 -3.98 -12.03
CA GLU A 155 13.87 -4.36 -12.86
C GLU A 155 13.88 -5.88 -13.05
N ILE A 156 13.72 -6.31 -14.30
CA ILE A 156 13.72 -7.71 -14.73
C ILE A 156 14.79 -7.83 -15.83
N ASP A 157 15.75 -8.71 -15.66
CA ASP A 157 16.85 -8.96 -16.62
C ASP A 157 17.57 -7.66 -17.05
N GLY A 158 17.77 -6.73 -16.12
CA GLY A 158 18.45 -5.45 -16.36
C GLY A 158 17.60 -4.37 -17.05
N SER A 159 16.32 -4.64 -17.28
CA SER A 159 15.36 -3.68 -17.84
C SER A 159 14.28 -3.32 -16.83
N VAL A 160 13.99 -2.02 -16.68
CA VAL A 160 12.92 -1.55 -15.78
C VAL A 160 11.59 -1.59 -16.52
N THR A 161 10.63 -2.33 -15.97
CA THR A 161 9.29 -2.51 -16.52
C THR A 161 8.23 -1.97 -15.53
N PRO A 162 7.30 -1.11 -15.97
CA PRO A 162 6.17 -0.70 -15.14
C PRO A 162 5.15 -1.83 -15.00
N VAL A 163 4.74 -2.09 -13.77
CA VAL A 163 3.73 -3.11 -13.41
C VAL A 163 2.50 -2.38 -12.88
N MET A 164 1.38 -2.50 -13.59
CA MET A 164 0.12 -1.87 -13.20
C MET A 164 -0.62 -2.69 -12.15
N SER A 165 -1.34 -2.02 -11.26
CA SER A 165 -2.24 -2.67 -10.31
C SER A 165 -3.50 -3.21 -11.02
N GLY A 166 -4.14 -4.23 -10.43
CA GLY A 166 -5.41 -4.79 -10.93
C GLY A 166 -5.27 -6.15 -11.59
N GLU A 167 -4.23 -6.38 -12.37
CA GLU A 167 -4.00 -7.66 -13.06
C GLU A 167 -2.88 -8.50 -12.44
N VAL A 168 -2.23 -7.98 -11.39
CA VAL A 168 -1.06 -8.62 -10.77
C VAL A 168 -1.12 -8.58 -9.25
N SER A 169 -0.50 -9.58 -8.62
CA SER A 169 -0.21 -9.59 -7.18
C SER A 169 1.30 -9.56 -6.96
N ILE A 170 1.76 -8.70 -6.08
CA ILE A 170 3.18 -8.60 -5.70
C ILE A 170 3.39 -9.20 -4.32
N ARG A 171 4.41 -10.03 -4.19
CA ARG A 171 4.85 -10.60 -2.92
C ARG A 171 6.36 -10.52 -2.78
N GLY A 172 6.84 -10.35 -1.57
CA GLY A 172 8.25 -10.55 -1.25
C GLY A 172 8.64 -12.03 -1.33
N VAL A 173 9.90 -12.32 -1.57
CA VAL A 173 10.42 -13.70 -1.69
C VAL A 173 10.29 -14.47 -0.37
N GLN A 174 10.28 -13.76 0.76
CA GLN A 174 10.19 -14.37 2.09
C GLN A 174 8.76 -14.36 2.70
N GLY A 175 7.73 -14.02 1.93
CA GLY A 175 6.36 -14.05 2.44
C GLY A 175 5.46 -12.94 1.92
N TYR A 176 4.63 -12.36 2.84
CA TYR A 176 3.63 -11.36 2.48
C TYR A 176 4.25 -10.03 2.00
N VAL A 177 5.40 -9.68 2.52
CA VAL A 177 6.15 -8.45 2.20
C VAL A 177 7.55 -8.79 1.75
#